data_3f45af5be30c585c9143bc3686869e82
#
_entry.id   3f45af5be30c585c9143bc3686869e82
#
_cell.length_a   1.000
_cell.length_b   1.000
_cell.length_c   1.000
_cell.angle_alpha   90.00
_cell.angle_beta   90.00
_cell.angle_gamma   90.00
#
_symmetry.space_group_name_H-M   'P 1'
#
loop_
_entity.id
_entity.type
_entity.pdbx_description
1 polymer ?
#
loop_
_entity_poly.entity_id
_entity_poly.type
_entity_poly.pdbx_seq_one_letter_code
_entity_poly.pdbx_strand_id
1 'polypeptide(L)'
;LENGFPAYSSVWGDKNNYGNRGERYLAGVAFLEGADKQPSAVMCRGYYTRSYLWAVDFDGKELKTKWLHASLTPNDWKVTDADGKVLKEAHGCKNTAYAQGAHSLAVGDVDGDGCDEITYGSAAINHDGTLLYSTGLGHGDAQHLADLDPDRPGLEYYMVHEEYPYGSDLRDARTGEILFRTLDKDDTGRGLAADIDAQHRGYELWCSDAPVVRDIKGKTVSAETSLSNKKNHEADHFGSNEKTSFRAV
;
A
#
# COMPACT_ATOMS: atom_id res chain seq x y z
N LEU A 1 19.44 -3.90 -24.78
CA LEU A 1 18.01 -4.16 -24.60
C LEU A 1 17.83 -5.67 -24.49
N GLU A 2 17.20 -6.12 -23.44
CA GLU A 2 16.79 -7.52 -23.29
C GLU A 2 15.43 -7.67 -23.99
N ASN A 3 15.36 -8.56 -24.98
CA ASN A 3 14.16 -8.76 -25.82
C ASN A 3 13.55 -7.47 -26.42
N GLY A 4 14.40 -6.49 -26.74
CA GLY A 4 13.95 -5.20 -27.26
C GLY A 4 13.55 -4.17 -26.20
N PHE A 5 13.58 -4.53 -24.93
CA PHE A 5 13.27 -3.64 -23.80
C PHE A 5 14.52 -3.26 -23.04
N PRO A 6 14.57 -2.08 -22.38
CA PRO A 6 15.65 -1.74 -21.45
C PRO A 6 15.81 -2.83 -20.39
N ALA A 7 17.05 -3.20 -20.06
CA ALA A 7 17.29 -4.14 -18.97
C ALA A 7 16.74 -3.54 -17.67
N TYR A 8 15.85 -4.26 -17.00
CA TYR A 8 15.11 -3.77 -15.83
C TYR A 8 16.02 -3.29 -14.71
N SER A 9 17.06 -4.09 -14.41
CA SER A 9 18.04 -3.75 -13.37
C SER A 9 18.80 -2.45 -13.62
N SER A 10 19.04 -2.09 -14.87
CA SER A 10 19.77 -0.87 -15.23
C SER A 10 18.88 0.37 -15.30
N VAL A 11 17.62 0.21 -15.68
CA VAL A 11 16.68 1.34 -15.85
C VAL A 11 15.91 1.62 -14.57
N TRP A 12 15.50 0.59 -13.85
CA TRP A 12 14.62 0.72 -12.68
C TRP A 12 15.36 0.60 -11.35
N GLY A 13 16.64 0.22 -11.36
CA GLY A 13 17.42 -0.03 -10.14
C GLY A 13 17.06 -1.33 -9.45
N ASP A 14 16.21 -2.14 -10.06
CA ASP A 14 15.84 -3.45 -9.60
C ASP A 14 17.04 -4.38 -9.79
N LYS A 15 17.48 -5.06 -8.74
CA LYS A 15 18.60 -6.03 -8.79
C LYS A 15 18.18 -7.36 -9.40
N ASN A 16 16.95 -7.47 -9.85
CA ASN A 16 16.34 -8.69 -10.32
C ASN A 16 16.05 -8.59 -11.81
N ASN A 17 16.52 -9.56 -12.60
CA ASN A 17 16.27 -9.64 -14.04
C ASN A 17 14.84 -10.11 -14.39
N TYR A 18 13.97 -10.28 -13.41
CA TYR A 18 12.57 -10.62 -13.65
C TYR A 18 11.76 -9.37 -13.96
N GLY A 19 11.29 -9.27 -15.19
CA GLY A 19 10.52 -8.13 -15.68
C GLY A 19 9.27 -7.78 -14.88
N ASN A 20 8.69 -8.74 -14.19
CA ASN A 20 7.52 -8.50 -13.36
C ASN A 20 7.77 -7.52 -12.20
N ARG A 21 8.99 -7.34 -11.74
CA ARG A 21 9.32 -6.39 -10.66
C ARG A 21 9.46 -4.96 -11.18
N GLY A 22 10.00 -4.77 -12.38
CA GLY A 22 10.13 -3.44 -13.00
C GLY A 22 8.87 -2.96 -13.71
N GLU A 23 7.97 -3.87 -14.08
CA GLU A 23 6.79 -3.61 -14.89
C GLU A 23 5.48 -3.88 -14.12
N ARG A 24 5.44 -3.54 -12.84
CA ARG A 24 4.20 -3.58 -12.04
C ARG A 24 3.46 -2.25 -12.15
N TYR A 25 2.20 -2.38 -12.51
CA TYR A 25 1.29 -1.27 -12.67
C TYR A 25 0.08 -1.47 -11.77
N LEU A 26 -0.27 -0.42 -11.03
CA LEU A 26 -1.47 -0.34 -10.23
C LEU A 26 -2.29 0.85 -10.70
N ALA A 27 -3.59 0.82 -10.51
CA ALA A 27 -4.45 1.95 -10.82
C ALA A 27 -5.59 2.04 -9.80
N GLY A 28 -6.04 3.25 -9.57
CA GLY A 28 -7.18 3.59 -8.73
C GLY A 28 -7.87 4.85 -9.21
N VAL A 29 -8.97 5.18 -8.59
CA VAL A 29 -9.71 6.42 -8.80
C VAL A 29 -9.72 7.18 -7.47
N ALA A 30 -9.38 8.47 -7.51
CA ALA A 30 -9.25 9.30 -6.32
C ALA A 30 -9.93 10.67 -6.52
N PHE A 31 -10.63 11.14 -5.50
CA PHE A 31 -11.21 12.49 -5.47
C PHE A 31 -10.17 13.49 -4.93
N LEU A 32 -9.14 13.75 -5.74
CA LEU A 32 -7.98 14.58 -5.37
C LEU A 32 -8.31 16.08 -5.14
N GLU A 33 -9.51 16.51 -5.47
CA GLU A 33 -9.99 17.89 -5.25
C GLU A 33 -11.29 17.91 -4.45
N GLY A 34 -11.63 16.81 -3.80
CA GLY A 34 -12.83 16.63 -3.00
C GLY A 34 -13.95 15.89 -3.72
N ALA A 35 -14.86 15.30 -2.93
CA ALA A 35 -15.92 14.41 -3.40
C ALA A 35 -16.98 15.10 -4.31
N ASP A 36 -17.02 16.44 -4.35
CA ASP A 36 -17.91 17.24 -5.22
C ASP A 36 -17.28 17.53 -6.60
N LYS A 37 -16.03 17.11 -6.81
CA LYS A 37 -15.29 17.28 -8.06
C LYS A 37 -15.21 15.98 -8.85
N GLN A 38 -14.80 16.11 -10.11
CA GLN A 38 -14.51 14.94 -10.92
C GLN A 38 -13.32 14.19 -10.35
N PRO A 39 -13.41 12.86 -10.20
CA PRO A 39 -12.28 12.08 -9.73
C PRO A 39 -11.19 12.00 -10.80
N SER A 40 -9.95 11.85 -10.34
CA SER A 40 -8.77 11.59 -11.16
C SER A 40 -8.49 10.09 -11.24
N ALA A 41 -7.94 9.61 -12.36
CA ALA A 41 -7.30 8.32 -12.41
C ALA A 41 -5.89 8.44 -11.84
N VAL A 42 -5.51 7.57 -10.92
CA VAL A 42 -4.15 7.47 -10.40
C VAL A 42 -3.55 6.17 -10.87
N MET A 43 -2.43 6.26 -11.57
CA MET A 43 -1.69 5.11 -12.08
C MET A 43 -0.31 5.05 -11.43
N CYS A 44 0.09 3.86 -10.98
CA CYS A 44 1.36 3.66 -10.32
C CYS A 44 2.24 2.71 -11.13
N ARG A 45 3.54 2.93 -11.09
CA ARG A 45 4.54 2.05 -11.68
C ARG A 45 5.72 1.87 -10.74
N GLY A 46 6.16 0.63 -10.60
CA GLY A 46 7.25 0.24 -9.71
C GLY A 46 6.80 0.18 -8.25
N TYR A 47 7.46 -0.62 -7.43
CA TYR A 47 7.22 -0.67 -5.99
C TYR A 47 8.38 -1.33 -5.20
N TYR A 48 9.29 -2.03 -5.88
CA TYR A 48 10.48 -2.61 -5.25
C TYR A 48 11.67 -1.66 -5.22
N THR A 49 11.67 -0.61 -6.06
CA THR A 49 12.70 0.40 -6.14
C THR A 49 12.09 1.76 -6.47
N ARG A 50 12.38 2.34 -7.64
CA ARG A 50 11.80 3.60 -8.07
C ARG A 50 10.29 3.51 -8.18
N SER A 51 9.60 4.48 -7.59
CA SER A 51 8.14 4.55 -7.60
C SER A 51 7.67 5.79 -8.33
N TYR A 52 6.69 5.60 -9.21
CA TYR A 52 6.00 6.68 -9.92
C TYR A 52 4.51 6.56 -9.66
N LEU A 53 3.89 7.67 -9.30
CA LEU A 53 2.44 7.79 -9.23
C LEU A 53 2.03 8.95 -10.13
N TRP A 54 1.08 8.71 -11.01
CA TRP A 54 0.65 9.65 -12.02
C TRP A 54 -0.85 9.89 -11.92
N ALA A 55 -1.27 11.12 -11.61
CA ALA A 55 -2.65 11.53 -11.58
C ALA A 55 -3.06 12.17 -12.91
N VAL A 56 -4.20 11.73 -13.43
CA VAL A 56 -4.72 12.13 -14.75
C VAL A 56 -6.19 12.45 -14.64
N ASP A 57 -6.56 13.61 -15.16
CA ASP A 57 -7.94 14.05 -15.33
C ASP A 57 -8.42 13.80 -16.76
N PHE A 58 -9.73 13.64 -16.93
CA PHE A 58 -10.38 13.60 -18.23
C PHE A 58 -11.32 14.79 -18.38
N ASP A 59 -11.06 15.67 -19.34
CA ASP A 59 -11.85 16.90 -19.55
C ASP A 59 -13.07 16.70 -20.48
N GLY A 60 -13.41 15.46 -20.79
CA GLY A 60 -14.46 15.10 -21.74
C GLY A 60 -13.98 14.92 -23.19
N LYS A 61 -12.70 15.19 -23.46
CA LYS A 61 -12.07 15.06 -24.79
C LYS A 61 -10.72 14.36 -24.72
N GLU A 62 -9.88 14.75 -23.79
CA GLU A 62 -8.52 14.26 -23.66
C GLU A 62 -8.13 14.03 -22.19
N LEU A 63 -7.10 13.21 -21.98
CA LEU A 63 -6.48 12.98 -20.69
C LEU A 63 -5.46 14.08 -20.44
N LYS A 64 -5.49 14.66 -19.23
CA LYS A 64 -4.56 15.72 -18.79
C LYS A 64 -3.83 15.30 -17.54
N THR A 65 -2.50 15.34 -17.57
CA THR A 65 -1.69 15.14 -16.38
C THR A 65 -2.02 16.23 -15.35
N LYS A 66 -2.44 15.80 -14.17
CA LYS A 66 -2.59 16.67 -13.01
C LYS A 66 -1.24 16.83 -12.32
N TRP A 67 -0.62 15.74 -11.98
CA TRP A 67 0.73 15.69 -11.44
C TRP A 67 1.36 14.30 -11.64
N LEU A 68 2.70 14.27 -11.58
CA LEU A 68 3.50 13.05 -11.55
C LEU A 68 4.45 13.10 -10.35
N HIS A 69 4.21 12.22 -9.36
CA HIS A 69 5.15 11.96 -8.27
C HIS A 69 6.23 10.98 -8.72
N ALA A 70 7.47 11.23 -8.33
CA ALA A 70 8.60 10.34 -8.56
C ALA A 70 9.49 10.26 -7.32
N SER A 71 9.58 9.07 -6.71
CA SER A 71 10.58 8.72 -5.69
C SER A 71 11.65 7.86 -6.35
N LEU A 72 12.74 8.49 -6.77
CA LEU A 72 13.82 7.85 -7.54
C LEU A 72 14.91 7.27 -6.65
N THR A 73 14.99 7.73 -5.41
CA THR A 73 15.94 7.30 -4.38
C THR A 73 15.22 7.18 -3.03
N PRO A 74 15.82 6.52 -2.04
CA PRO A 74 15.28 6.49 -0.69
C PRO A 74 15.20 7.86 0.00
N ASN A 75 15.90 8.87 -0.54
CA ASN A 75 16.10 10.14 0.12
C ASN A 75 15.49 11.34 -0.62
N ASP A 76 15.04 11.14 -1.86
CA ASP A 76 14.57 12.25 -2.69
C ASP A 76 13.28 11.90 -3.40
N TRP A 77 12.35 12.84 -3.42
CA TRP A 77 11.15 12.77 -4.26
C TRP A 77 10.87 14.10 -4.93
N LYS A 78 10.12 14.07 -6.01
CA LYS A 78 9.61 15.27 -6.70
C LYS A 78 8.23 15.05 -7.29
N VAL A 79 7.50 16.14 -7.46
CA VAL A 79 6.25 16.24 -8.19
C VAL A 79 6.45 17.14 -9.38
N THR A 80 6.02 16.72 -10.56
CA THR A 80 6.11 17.51 -11.79
C THR A 80 4.74 17.65 -12.46
N ASP A 81 4.59 18.68 -13.28
CA ASP A 81 3.46 18.83 -14.21
C ASP A 81 3.66 18.03 -15.51
N ALA A 82 2.75 18.22 -16.48
CA ALA A 82 2.77 17.56 -17.79
C ALA A 82 4.04 17.86 -18.61
N ASP A 83 4.60 19.04 -18.45
CA ASP A 83 5.79 19.50 -19.19
C ASP A 83 7.11 19.12 -18.48
N GLY A 84 6.99 18.42 -17.34
CA GLY A 84 8.14 18.01 -16.53
C GLY A 84 8.68 19.12 -15.63
N LYS A 85 8.00 20.26 -15.50
CA LYS A 85 8.36 21.30 -14.58
C LYS A 85 8.13 20.83 -13.15
N VAL A 86 9.13 20.98 -12.30
CA VAL A 86 9.03 20.64 -10.89
C VAL A 86 8.05 21.61 -10.20
N LEU A 87 7.01 21.03 -9.58
CA LEU A 87 6.03 21.75 -8.77
C LEU A 87 6.45 21.75 -7.30
N LYS A 88 6.88 20.58 -6.80
CA LYS A 88 7.35 20.37 -5.43
C LYS A 88 8.45 19.32 -5.41
N GLU A 89 9.37 19.41 -4.47
CA GLU A 89 10.41 18.38 -4.25
C GLU A 89 10.95 18.44 -2.82
N ALA A 90 11.54 17.34 -2.38
CA ALA A 90 12.30 17.28 -1.14
C ALA A 90 13.53 16.39 -1.30
N HIS A 91 14.60 16.75 -0.61
CA HIS A 91 15.89 16.08 -0.61
C HIS A 91 16.33 15.73 0.81
N GLY A 92 17.11 14.66 0.93
CA GLY A 92 17.64 14.23 2.22
C GLY A 92 16.57 13.68 3.16
N CYS A 93 15.46 13.21 2.63
CA CYS A 93 14.41 12.56 3.42
C CYS A 93 14.97 11.30 4.09
N LYS A 94 14.42 10.93 5.25
CA LYS A 94 14.77 9.65 5.89
C LYS A 94 14.30 8.48 5.04
N ASN A 95 13.07 8.54 4.49
CA ASN A 95 12.47 7.59 3.58
C ASN A 95 11.59 8.33 2.56
N THR A 96 11.36 7.71 1.41
CA THR A 96 10.42 8.16 0.37
C THR A 96 9.49 7.02 -0.01
N ALA A 97 8.74 7.11 -1.11
CA ALA A 97 7.98 5.98 -1.65
C ALA A 97 8.88 4.95 -2.38
N TYR A 98 10.19 5.20 -2.48
CA TYR A 98 11.14 4.26 -3.07
C TYR A 98 11.18 2.95 -2.29
N ALA A 99 10.91 1.83 -2.98
CA ALA A 99 10.86 0.49 -2.40
C ALA A 99 9.79 0.28 -1.32
N GLN A 100 8.72 1.09 -1.33
CA GLN A 100 7.70 1.07 -0.29
C GLN A 100 6.32 0.62 -0.79
N GLY A 101 6.17 0.35 -2.08
CA GLY A 101 4.87 0.01 -2.66
C GLY A 101 4.37 -1.38 -2.27
N ALA A 102 3.07 -1.62 -2.43
CA ALA A 102 2.43 -2.92 -2.26
C ALA A 102 1.92 -3.47 -3.59
N HIS A 103 1.37 -4.69 -3.58
CA HIS A 103 0.73 -5.28 -4.77
C HIS A 103 -0.62 -4.65 -5.12
N SER A 104 -1.13 -3.80 -4.28
CA SER A 104 -2.34 -2.98 -4.49
C SER A 104 -2.10 -1.57 -3.97
N LEU A 105 -3.03 -0.67 -4.25
CA LEU A 105 -3.14 0.63 -3.61
C LEU A 105 -4.55 0.78 -3.03
N ALA A 106 -4.68 1.64 -2.03
CA ALA A 106 -5.98 2.08 -1.56
C ALA A 106 -6.04 3.61 -1.60
N VAL A 107 -7.24 4.13 -1.65
CA VAL A 107 -7.53 5.56 -1.79
C VAL A 107 -8.55 5.93 -0.73
N GLY A 108 -8.38 7.07 -0.09
CA GLY A 108 -9.32 7.63 0.87
C GLY A 108 -8.79 8.91 1.50
N ASP A 109 -9.70 9.72 2.02
CA ASP A 109 -9.40 10.92 2.79
C ASP A 109 -8.86 10.51 4.17
N VAL A 110 -7.53 10.34 4.25
CA VAL A 110 -6.90 9.81 5.48
C VAL A 110 -6.55 10.92 6.49
N ASP A 111 -6.49 12.17 6.05
CA ASP A 111 -6.15 13.28 6.91
C ASP A 111 -7.34 14.20 7.26
N GLY A 112 -8.49 13.97 6.64
CA GLY A 112 -9.74 14.64 6.93
C GLY A 112 -9.86 16.01 6.28
N ASP A 113 -9.14 16.28 5.20
CA ASP A 113 -9.17 17.55 4.47
C ASP A 113 -10.24 17.58 3.37
N GLY A 114 -10.90 16.45 3.11
CA GLY A 114 -11.95 16.28 2.11
C GLY A 114 -11.44 15.86 0.73
N CYS A 115 -10.14 15.63 0.58
CA CYS A 115 -9.52 15.09 -0.62
C CYS A 115 -8.95 13.70 -0.34
N ASP A 116 -8.86 12.85 -1.37
CA ASP A 116 -8.32 11.51 -1.19
C ASP A 116 -6.80 11.49 -1.28
N GLU A 117 -6.17 10.77 -0.36
CA GLU A 117 -4.77 10.33 -0.42
C GLU A 117 -4.67 8.94 -1.05
N ILE A 118 -3.47 8.63 -1.49
CA ILE A 118 -3.12 7.33 -2.06
C ILE A 118 -2.21 6.59 -1.08
N THR A 119 -2.71 5.55 -0.42
CA THR A 119 -1.88 4.65 0.37
C THR A 119 -1.21 3.64 -0.55
N TYR A 120 0.12 3.72 -0.63
CA TYR A 120 0.97 2.99 -1.56
C TYR A 120 1.94 2.09 -0.80
N GLY A 121 1.39 1.09 -0.13
CA GLY A 121 2.18 0.20 0.72
C GLY A 121 2.69 0.88 2.00
N SER A 122 4.00 0.89 2.21
CA SER A 122 4.64 1.52 3.37
C SER A 122 4.81 3.05 3.26
N ALA A 123 4.25 3.65 2.21
CA ALA A 123 4.20 5.09 2.01
C ALA A 123 2.77 5.55 1.66
N ALA A 124 2.47 6.80 1.91
CA ALA A 124 1.27 7.46 1.43
C ALA A 124 1.62 8.75 0.68
N ILE A 125 0.85 9.04 -0.36
CA ILE A 125 0.98 10.21 -1.21
C ILE A 125 -0.27 11.06 -1.03
N ASN A 126 -0.06 12.33 -0.75
CA ASN A 126 -1.09 13.33 -0.55
C ASN A 126 -1.82 13.62 -1.88
N HIS A 127 -3.05 14.13 -1.81
CA HIS A 127 -3.90 14.49 -2.94
C HIS A 127 -3.20 15.39 -3.99
N ASP A 128 -2.21 16.18 -3.58
CA ASP A 128 -1.42 17.08 -4.45
C ASP A 128 -0.14 16.44 -5.02
N GLY A 129 0.04 15.13 -4.81
CA GLY A 129 1.19 14.37 -5.27
C GLY A 129 2.41 14.40 -4.34
N THR A 130 2.39 15.17 -3.26
CA THR A 130 3.50 15.19 -2.29
C THR A 130 3.53 13.93 -1.45
N LEU A 131 4.70 13.57 -0.93
CA LEU A 131 4.81 12.48 0.04
C LEU A 131 4.14 12.90 1.35
N LEU A 132 3.11 12.16 1.78
CA LEU A 132 2.48 12.38 3.08
C LEU A 132 3.37 11.79 4.20
N TYR A 133 3.69 10.51 4.09
CA TYR A 133 4.67 9.84 4.95
C TYR A 133 5.30 8.63 4.27
N SER A 134 6.36 8.11 4.87
CA SER A 134 6.94 6.80 4.58
C SER A 134 7.47 6.17 5.85
N THR A 135 7.03 4.94 6.15
CA THR A 135 7.46 4.21 7.33
C THR A 135 8.86 3.61 7.18
N GLY A 136 9.29 3.37 5.94
CA GLY A 136 10.55 2.71 5.64
C GLY A 136 10.55 1.21 5.90
N LEU A 137 9.35 0.59 6.01
CA LEU A 137 9.21 -0.84 6.28
C LEU A 137 9.32 -1.72 5.03
N GLY A 138 9.46 -1.08 3.86
CA GLY A 138 9.66 -1.78 2.60
C GLY A 138 8.34 -2.22 1.94
N HIS A 139 8.52 -3.06 0.93
CA HIS A 139 7.43 -3.64 0.15
C HIS A 139 6.62 -4.67 0.95
N GLY A 140 5.38 -4.90 0.51
CA GLY A 140 4.53 -5.97 1.03
C GLY A 140 3.36 -6.29 0.11
N ASP A 141 2.70 -7.41 0.36
CA ASP A 141 1.78 -8.04 -0.58
C ASP A 141 0.32 -7.64 -0.40
N ALA A 142 -0.12 -7.43 0.82
CA ALA A 142 -1.52 -7.18 1.14
C ALA A 142 -1.68 -5.97 2.06
N GLN A 143 -2.76 -5.25 1.86
CA GLN A 143 -3.09 -4.06 2.62
C GLN A 143 -4.60 -3.87 2.76
N HIS A 144 -5.01 -3.18 3.82
CA HIS A 144 -6.39 -2.77 4.07
C HIS A 144 -6.41 -1.36 4.64
N LEU A 145 -7.21 -0.48 4.04
CA LEU A 145 -7.49 0.87 4.52
C LEU A 145 -8.97 0.97 4.86
N ALA A 146 -9.29 1.23 6.11
CA ALA A 146 -10.66 1.48 6.59
C ALA A 146 -10.62 2.08 7.99
N ASP A 147 -11.78 2.43 8.53
CA ASP A 147 -12.02 2.65 9.97
C ASP A 147 -11.99 1.27 10.65
N LEU A 148 -10.79 0.77 10.96
CA LEU A 148 -10.59 -0.56 11.54
C LEU A 148 -10.76 -0.55 13.06
N ASP A 149 -10.45 0.58 13.71
CA ASP A 149 -10.61 0.80 15.15
C ASP A 149 -11.67 1.88 15.44
N PRO A 150 -12.94 1.51 15.61
CA PRO A 150 -14.03 2.47 15.80
C PRO A 150 -13.94 3.27 17.11
N ASP A 151 -12.93 3.03 17.93
CA ASP A 151 -12.64 3.82 19.14
C ASP A 151 -11.56 4.89 18.89
N ARG A 152 -11.02 4.96 17.67
CA ARG A 152 -10.08 5.98 17.22
C ARG A 152 -10.73 6.87 16.15
N PRO A 153 -10.46 8.16 16.12
CA PRO A 153 -10.87 9.00 14.98
C PRO A 153 -9.93 8.78 13.78
N GLY A 154 -10.49 8.72 12.59
CA GLY A 154 -9.74 8.59 11.33
C GLY A 154 -9.71 7.16 10.80
N LEU A 155 -8.83 6.91 9.87
CA LEU A 155 -8.67 5.61 9.24
C LEU A 155 -7.39 4.94 9.73
N GLU A 156 -7.41 3.61 9.78
CA GLU A 156 -6.23 2.80 9.99
C GLU A 156 -5.85 2.08 8.70
N TYR A 157 -4.58 1.74 8.64
CA TYR A 157 -4.01 0.99 7.54
C TYR A 157 -3.30 -0.25 8.07
N TYR A 158 -3.75 -1.42 7.66
CA TYR A 158 -3.12 -2.71 7.97
C TYR A 158 -2.35 -3.22 6.77
N MET A 159 -1.10 -3.67 6.98
CA MET A 159 -0.23 -4.16 5.92
C MET A 159 0.64 -5.33 6.40
N VAL A 160 0.97 -6.25 5.48
CA VAL A 160 1.98 -7.29 5.65
C VAL A 160 3.22 -6.98 4.83
N HIS A 161 4.40 -7.48 5.25
CA HIS A 161 5.71 -7.09 4.70
C HIS A 161 6.49 -8.26 4.13
N GLU A 162 7.09 -8.04 2.94
CA GLU A 162 8.05 -8.93 2.28
C GLU A 162 9.50 -8.62 2.68
N GLU A 163 9.75 -7.47 3.32
CA GLU A 163 11.09 -7.03 3.70
C GLU A 163 11.38 -7.29 5.18
N TYR A 164 12.65 -7.61 5.49
CA TYR A 164 13.07 -7.80 6.87
C TYR A 164 13.07 -6.48 7.68
N PRO A 165 12.62 -6.49 8.93
CA PRO A 165 12.02 -7.60 9.69
C PRO A 165 10.54 -7.78 9.31
N TYR A 166 10.25 -8.94 8.75
CA TYR A 166 8.94 -9.30 8.22
C TYR A 166 7.83 -9.21 9.26
N GLY A 167 6.62 -9.50 8.86
CA GLY A 167 5.44 -9.49 9.72
C GLY A 167 4.36 -8.54 9.21
N SER A 168 3.59 -7.97 10.11
CA SER A 168 2.52 -7.05 9.76
C SER A 168 2.51 -5.83 10.67
N ASP A 169 1.93 -4.74 10.20
CA ASP A 169 1.65 -3.58 11.03
C ASP A 169 0.24 -3.03 10.82
N LEU A 170 -0.32 -2.50 11.88
CA LEU A 170 -1.44 -1.60 11.89
C LEU A 170 -0.92 -0.20 12.20
N ARG A 171 -1.31 0.80 11.41
CA ARG A 171 -0.87 2.17 11.57
C ARG A 171 -2.03 3.15 11.45
N ASP A 172 -1.85 4.31 12.03
CA ASP A 172 -2.66 5.48 11.73
C ASP A 172 -2.42 5.89 10.26
N ALA A 173 -3.50 5.91 9.48
CA ALA A 173 -3.39 6.13 8.03
C ALA A 173 -2.97 7.56 7.65
N ARG A 174 -3.22 8.53 8.53
CA ARG A 174 -2.88 9.94 8.35
C ARG A 174 -1.39 10.21 8.57
N THR A 175 -0.81 9.59 9.62
CA THR A 175 0.52 9.95 10.11
C THR A 175 1.58 8.90 9.79
N GLY A 176 1.17 7.65 9.53
CA GLY A 176 2.07 6.51 9.42
C GLY A 176 2.58 6.00 10.76
N GLU A 177 2.05 6.50 11.91
CA GLU A 177 2.40 6.01 13.24
C GLU A 177 1.98 4.57 13.40
N ILE A 178 2.93 3.72 13.81
CA ILE A 178 2.67 2.30 14.03
C ILE A 178 1.95 2.13 15.37
N LEU A 179 0.72 1.63 15.32
CA LEU A 179 -0.13 1.36 16.48
C LEU A 179 0.12 -0.04 17.05
N PHE A 180 0.38 -1.00 16.15
CA PHE A 180 0.63 -2.38 16.48
C PHE A 180 1.53 -2.99 15.40
N ARG A 181 2.38 -3.95 15.76
CA ARG A 181 3.24 -4.65 14.82
C ARG A 181 3.54 -6.06 15.27
N THR A 182 3.53 -7.01 14.33
CA THR A 182 4.17 -8.32 14.47
C THR A 182 5.52 -8.35 13.79
N LEU A 183 6.35 -9.32 14.15
CA LEU A 183 7.62 -9.60 13.49
C LEU A 183 7.64 -11.07 13.09
N ASP A 184 8.12 -11.36 11.89
CA ASP A 184 8.39 -12.73 11.44
C ASP A 184 9.86 -12.82 10.97
N LYS A 185 10.36 -14.04 10.90
CA LYS A 185 11.69 -14.38 10.37
C LYS A 185 11.68 -14.60 8.86
N ASP A 186 10.51 -14.80 8.28
CA ASP A 186 10.27 -15.08 6.88
C ASP A 186 9.30 -14.05 6.30
N ASP A 187 9.26 -13.94 4.98
CA ASP A 187 8.30 -13.16 4.22
C ASP A 187 6.85 -13.44 4.66
N THR A 188 6.12 -12.37 4.99
CA THR A 188 4.71 -12.42 5.35
C THR A 188 3.90 -12.04 4.11
N GLY A 189 3.67 -13.02 3.24
CA GLY A 189 3.09 -12.77 1.93
C GLY A 189 1.59 -12.46 1.93
N ARG A 190 0.87 -12.72 3.05
CA ARG A 190 -0.60 -12.57 3.06
C ARG A 190 -1.13 -12.06 4.38
N GLY A 191 -2.12 -11.18 4.30
CA GLY A 191 -2.82 -10.65 5.47
C GLY A 191 -4.20 -10.14 5.12
N LEU A 192 -5.08 -10.18 6.09
CA LEU A 192 -6.46 -9.72 5.98
C LEU A 192 -6.86 -8.97 7.25
N ALA A 193 -7.75 -8.01 7.06
CA ALA A 193 -8.50 -7.34 8.11
C ALA A 193 -9.99 -7.44 7.81
N ALA A 194 -10.80 -7.92 8.75
CA ALA A 194 -12.24 -7.96 8.60
C ALA A 194 -12.91 -7.99 9.98
N ASP A 195 -14.08 -7.36 10.11
CA ASP A 195 -14.95 -7.44 11.27
C ASP A 195 -15.72 -8.77 11.22
N ILE A 196 -15.23 -9.78 11.93
CA ILE A 196 -15.74 -11.17 11.87
C ILE A 196 -16.22 -11.72 13.22
N ASP A 197 -15.89 -11.07 14.33
CA ASP A 197 -16.28 -11.50 15.68
C ASP A 197 -17.00 -10.39 16.43
N ALA A 198 -18.33 -10.47 16.47
CA ALA A 198 -19.18 -9.51 17.17
C ALA A 198 -18.92 -9.38 18.69
N GLN A 199 -18.09 -10.24 19.30
CA GLN A 199 -17.66 -10.15 20.70
C GLN A 199 -16.48 -9.17 20.89
N HIS A 200 -15.80 -8.84 19.81
CA HIS A 200 -14.71 -7.88 19.80
C HIS A 200 -15.12 -6.65 18.99
N ARG A 201 -14.82 -5.49 19.51
CA ARG A 201 -15.15 -4.24 18.82
C ARG A 201 -14.02 -3.85 17.88
N GLY A 202 -14.37 -3.56 16.63
CA GLY A 202 -13.45 -3.28 15.55
C GLY A 202 -13.11 -4.52 14.74
N TYR A 203 -12.13 -4.41 13.88
CA TYR A 203 -11.74 -5.48 12.97
C TYR A 203 -10.82 -6.49 13.65
N GLU A 204 -10.87 -7.73 13.18
CA GLU A 204 -9.84 -8.71 13.43
C GLU A 204 -8.80 -8.69 12.32
N LEU A 205 -7.54 -8.96 12.73
CA LEU A 205 -6.35 -8.95 11.90
C LEU A 205 -5.69 -10.32 11.93
N TRP A 206 -5.31 -10.83 10.76
CA TRP A 206 -4.49 -12.05 10.67
C TRP A 206 -3.59 -12.04 9.45
N CYS A 207 -2.51 -12.79 9.51
CA CYS A 207 -1.55 -12.91 8.43
C CYS A 207 -0.86 -14.28 8.44
N SER A 208 -0.04 -14.53 7.43
CA SER A 208 0.64 -15.81 7.25
C SER A 208 1.82 -16.05 8.20
N ASP A 209 2.17 -15.08 9.06
CA ASP A 209 3.26 -15.20 10.05
C ASP A 209 2.95 -16.17 11.17
N ALA A 210 1.68 -16.22 11.60
CA ALA A 210 1.22 -17.08 12.70
C ALA A 210 -0.26 -17.48 12.51
N PRO A 211 -0.65 -18.69 12.98
CA PRO A 211 -2.02 -19.17 12.88
C PRO A 211 -2.91 -18.55 13.98
N VAL A 212 -2.92 -17.24 14.06
CA VAL A 212 -3.69 -16.52 15.07
C VAL A 212 -4.51 -15.40 14.44
N VAL A 213 -5.71 -15.19 14.95
CA VAL A 213 -6.50 -13.99 14.73
C VAL A 213 -6.25 -13.05 15.91
N ARG A 214 -6.04 -11.78 15.62
CA ARG A 214 -5.82 -10.73 16.62
C ARG A 214 -6.94 -9.69 16.53
N ASP A 215 -7.29 -9.12 17.67
CA ASP A 215 -8.11 -7.92 17.67
C ASP A 215 -7.31 -6.70 17.18
N ILE A 216 -7.98 -5.59 17.03
CA ILE A 216 -7.42 -4.32 16.57
C ILE A 216 -6.33 -3.76 17.53
N LYS A 217 -6.20 -4.27 18.73
CA LYS A 217 -5.15 -3.92 19.71
C LYS A 217 -3.98 -4.91 19.65
N GLY A 218 -4.02 -5.89 18.74
CA GLY A 218 -3.00 -6.91 18.57
C GLY A 218 -3.07 -8.08 19.55
N LYS A 219 -4.12 -8.16 20.39
CA LYS A 219 -4.32 -9.28 21.30
C LYS A 219 -4.89 -10.47 20.53
N THR A 220 -4.33 -11.65 20.75
CA THR A 220 -4.86 -12.89 20.17
C THR A 220 -6.26 -13.18 20.69
N VAL A 221 -7.22 -13.29 19.79
CA VAL A 221 -8.62 -13.65 20.06
C VAL A 221 -8.93 -15.09 19.66
N SER A 222 -8.21 -15.63 18.67
CA SER A 222 -8.26 -17.04 18.30
C SER A 222 -6.89 -17.54 17.91
N ALA A 223 -6.56 -18.79 18.31
CA ALA A 223 -5.33 -19.50 17.94
C ALA A 223 -5.56 -20.49 16.79
N GLU A 224 -6.77 -20.59 16.27
CA GLU A 224 -7.11 -21.52 15.20
C GLU A 224 -7.47 -20.73 13.94
N THR A 225 -6.54 -20.65 12.98
CA THR A 225 -6.85 -20.19 11.64
C THR A 225 -6.45 -21.26 10.62
N SER A 226 -7.33 -21.52 9.68
CA SER A 226 -7.02 -22.34 8.50
C SER A 226 -6.06 -21.63 7.54
N LEU A 227 -5.70 -20.37 7.83
CA LEU A 227 -4.89 -19.48 6.99
C LEU A 227 -3.38 -19.67 7.14
N SER A 228 -2.95 -20.38 8.18
CA SER A 228 -1.52 -20.49 8.54
C SER A 228 -0.71 -21.49 7.74
N ASN A 229 -1.26 -22.05 6.68
CA ASN A 229 -0.50 -23.05 5.95
C ASN A 229 0.46 -22.35 4.98
N LYS A 230 1.70 -22.08 5.44
CA LYS A 230 2.82 -21.54 4.64
C LYS A 230 3.07 -22.27 3.31
N LYS A 231 2.48 -23.45 3.12
CA LYS A 231 2.58 -24.22 1.87
C LYS A 231 1.59 -23.80 0.81
N ASN A 232 0.62 -22.95 1.13
CA ASN A 232 -0.41 -22.52 0.20
C ASN A 232 -0.20 -21.07 -0.27
N HIS A 233 1.01 -20.72 -0.70
CA HIS A 233 1.30 -19.43 -1.35
C HIS A 233 0.43 -19.14 -2.59
N GLU A 234 -0.25 -20.15 -3.12
CA GLU A 234 -1.13 -20.00 -4.29
C GLU A 234 -2.60 -19.70 -3.91
N ALA A 235 -2.95 -19.74 -2.62
CA ALA A 235 -4.35 -19.68 -2.19
C ALA A 235 -4.93 -18.27 -2.06
N ASP A 236 -4.12 -17.25 -2.20
CA ASP A 236 -4.45 -15.91 -1.72
C ASP A 236 -4.61 -14.84 -2.79
N HIS A 237 -4.82 -15.22 -4.02
CA HIS A 237 -5.41 -14.31 -4.97
C HIS A 237 -6.90 -14.17 -4.67
N PHE A 238 -7.31 -12.95 -4.40
CA PHE A 238 -8.69 -12.55 -4.15
C PHE A 238 -9.72 -13.45 -4.85
N GLY A 239 -10.52 -14.13 -4.05
CA GLY A 239 -11.78 -14.76 -4.50
C GLY A 239 -11.67 -16.09 -5.21
N SER A 240 -10.52 -16.75 -5.30
CA SER A 240 -10.40 -18.00 -6.05
C SER A 240 -10.22 -19.26 -5.20
N ASN A 241 -10.33 -19.21 -3.88
CA ASN A 241 -10.18 -20.40 -3.06
C ASN A 241 -11.33 -20.66 -2.09
N GLU A 242 -12.08 -21.69 -2.41
CA GLU A 242 -13.14 -22.26 -1.57
C GLU A 242 -12.67 -22.82 -0.21
N LYS A 243 -11.38 -22.67 0.14
CA LYS A 243 -10.79 -23.19 1.38
C LYS A 243 -10.65 -22.18 2.51
N THR A 244 -10.94 -20.92 2.31
CA THR A 244 -11.08 -19.92 3.37
C THR A 244 -12.50 -19.89 3.89
N SER A 245 -13.04 -21.02 4.31
CA SER A 245 -14.31 -21.02 5.03
C SER A 245 -14.04 -20.71 6.49
N PHE A 246 -14.30 -19.47 6.89
CA PHE A 246 -14.52 -19.17 8.29
C PHE A 246 -15.75 -19.95 8.75
N ARG A 247 -15.60 -20.79 9.76
CA ARG A 247 -16.74 -21.16 10.61
C ARG A 247 -16.79 -20.10 11.70
N ALA A 248 -17.73 -19.17 11.57
CA ALA A 248 -18.19 -18.44 12.73
C ALA A 248 -18.66 -19.47 13.77
N VAL A 249 -18.11 -19.40 14.96
CA VAL A 249 -18.53 -20.21 16.12
C VAL A 249 -19.64 -19.44 16.79
#